data_a3e6556da57df498a26c9589f5af6cae
#
_entry.id   a3e6556da57df498a26c9589f5af6cae
#
_cell.length_a   1.000
_cell.length_b   1.000
_cell.length_c   1.000
_cell.angle_alpha   90.00
_cell.angle_beta   90.00
_cell.angle_gamma   90.00
#
_symmetry.space_group_name_H-M   'P 1'
#
loop_
_entity.id
_entity.type
_entity.pdbx_description
1 polymer ?
#
loop_
_entity_poly.entity_id
_entity_poly.type
_entity_poly.pdbx_seq_one_letter_code
_entity_poly.pdbx_strand_id
1 'polypeptide(L)'
;MTRPSHKWRLAAVAVTALAVAAGSACSSSADDPGDTAYVVWDPYPQFADDSQWVALLDRCGTSAGVTVERTGYDTTDLTNKALLAAQQGNSPDVLIVDNPVISTLAEAGTLTTTDDNKLDVSAMAPNLLGAGQSEGKTYGVPIGANTLALYYNKDLLTAAGVDPATITDWTSLTTALTKVKTAGKKGITFSAIGTEEGSFQFLPWFWGAGAQLTSLDSPQAASALTLWTDWLKQGYAPNSVINNTQTTSWQEFATGDYAFAENGTWQLANAEKLGFSYGTIAIPASAGGPAPAPTGGEFVSIPVQKSTERYATSQKLVTCLTSADNLLTTDTTLSYVAPVTAVQDRQAAADPKLTVWVQAVRAAKGRTGDNLGTKYPKISEALWTAVQAALSGQKSPREALSAAQAAAATR
;
A
#
# COMPACT_ATOMS: atom_id res chain seq x y z
N MET A 1 -10.22 18.91 66.71
CA MET A 1 -9.80 17.90 67.74
C MET A 1 -8.75 17.00 67.12
N THR A 2 -7.56 17.18 67.63
CA THR A 2 -6.43 16.29 67.89
C THR A 2 -5.79 15.50 66.75
N ARG A 3 -4.59 15.99 66.37
CA ARG A 3 -3.47 15.19 65.86
C ARG A 3 -2.94 14.26 66.98
N PRO A 4 -2.24 13.19 66.58
CA PRO A 4 -0.85 13.12 67.07
C PRO A 4 0.19 12.73 66.03
N SER A 5 1.37 13.24 66.33
CA SER A 5 2.70 13.09 65.81
C SER A 5 3.36 11.75 66.12
N HIS A 6 4.22 11.19 65.22
CA HIS A 6 5.31 10.26 65.64
C HIS A 6 6.54 10.39 64.73
N LYS A 7 7.48 10.99 65.26
CA LYS A 7 8.89 10.76 65.64
C LYS A 7 9.77 9.96 64.65
N TRP A 8 10.80 10.67 64.21
CA TRP A 8 11.99 10.21 63.53
C TRP A 8 12.83 9.23 64.40
N ARG A 9 13.40 8.20 63.75
CA ARG A 9 14.58 7.50 64.24
C ARG A 9 15.64 7.44 63.13
N LEU A 10 16.76 8.12 63.37
CA LEU A 10 18.04 7.98 62.69
C LEU A 10 18.68 6.65 63.13
N ALA A 11 19.18 5.87 62.21
CA ALA A 11 20.14 4.80 62.46
C ALA A 11 21.34 4.98 61.53
N ALA A 12 22.47 5.25 62.15
CA ALA A 12 23.79 5.27 61.51
C ALA A 12 24.28 3.84 61.29
N VAL A 13 24.84 3.54 60.12
CA VAL A 13 25.56 2.28 59.87
C VAL A 13 26.94 2.59 59.28
N ALA A 14 27.93 1.95 59.90
CA ALA A 14 29.35 2.10 59.77
C ALA A 14 29.87 1.67 58.35
N VAL A 15 30.93 2.37 57.98
CA VAL A 15 31.80 2.05 56.83
C VAL A 15 32.79 0.95 57.23
N THR A 16 32.80 -0.13 56.45
CA THR A 16 33.91 -1.10 56.50
C THR A 16 34.55 -1.17 55.14
N ALA A 17 35.79 -0.70 55.04
CA ALA A 17 36.65 -0.83 53.91
C ALA A 17 37.24 -2.24 53.83
N LEU A 18 37.15 -2.91 52.70
CA LEU A 18 37.96 -4.09 52.38
C LEU A 18 38.76 -3.86 51.12
N ALA A 19 40.03 -4.14 51.21
CA ALA A 19 41.04 -3.90 50.18
C ALA A 19 40.97 -4.93 49.02
N VAL A 20 41.35 -4.42 47.89
CA VAL A 20 41.42 -5.03 46.56
C VAL A 20 42.55 -6.00 46.43
N ALA A 21 42.32 -7.18 45.86
CA ALA A 21 43.33 -7.99 45.21
C ALA A 21 43.14 -7.85 43.67
N ALA A 22 44.14 -7.30 43.02
CA ALA A 22 44.20 -7.21 41.56
C ALA A 22 44.46 -8.60 40.98
N GLY A 23 43.43 -9.13 40.30
CA GLY A 23 43.55 -10.28 39.41
C GLY A 23 43.44 -9.81 37.97
N SER A 24 44.52 -9.87 37.19
CA SER A 24 44.50 -9.69 35.75
C SER A 24 43.73 -10.85 35.12
N ALA A 25 42.49 -10.62 34.79
CA ALA A 25 41.72 -11.50 33.93
C ALA A 25 41.82 -10.98 32.49
N CYS A 26 42.45 -11.76 31.63
CA CYS A 26 42.35 -11.61 30.20
C CYS A 26 40.87 -11.59 29.83
N SER A 27 40.37 -10.46 29.36
CA SER A 27 39.06 -10.40 28.70
C SER A 27 39.18 -11.12 27.36
N SER A 28 38.82 -12.37 27.31
CA SER A 28 38.26 -12.93 26.09
C SER A 28 37.03 -12.11 25.80
N SER A 29 37.04 -11.36 24.71
CA SER A 29 35.82 -10.81 24.10
C SER A 29 34.91 -12.00 23.84
N ALA A 30 33.95 -12.22 24.75
CA ALA A 30 32.81 -13.02 24.41
C ALA A 30 32.10 -12.23 23.31
N ASP A 31 32.02 -12.78 22.12
CA ASP A 31 31.12 -12.31 21.09
C ASP A 31 29.73 -12.21 21.74
N ASP A 32 29.18 -11.01 21.77
CA ASP A 32 27.83 -10.76 22.25
C ASP A 32 26.85 -11.48 21.30
N PRO A 33 26.06 -12.47 21.76
CA PRO A 33 25.13 -13.19 20.91
C PRO A 33 24.04 -12.27 20.29
N GLY A 34 24.00 -11.00 20.70
CA GLY A 34 23.02 -10.01 20.22
C GLY A 34 23.29 -9.43 18.84
N ASP A 35 24.47 -9.64 18.24
CA ASP A 35 24.85 -8.97 16.98
C ASP A 35 24.62 -9.84 15.72
N THR A 36 24.04 -11.02 15.83
CA THR A 36 23.79 -11.93 14.69
C THR A 36 22.38 -11.83 14.13
N ALA A 37 21.46 -11.21 14.84
CA ALA A 37 20.09 -11.04 14.37
C ALA A 37 19.98 -9.86 13.38
N TYR A 38 19.32 -10.13 12.25
CA TYR A 38 19.00 -9.14 11.25
C TYR A 38 17.54 -8.72 11.36
N VAL A 39 17.33 -7.44 11.63
CA VAL A 39 16.01 -6.86 11.90
C VAL A 39 15.33 -6.49 10.58
N VAL A 40 14.16 -7.08 10.34
CA VAL A 40 13.31 -6.80 9.18
C VAL A 40 11.96 -6.27 9.64
N TRP A 41 11.58 -5.09 9.17
CA TRP A 41 10.25 -4.53 9.40
C TRP A 41 9.42 -4.53 8.14
N ASP A 42 8.15 -4.93 8.24
CA ASP A 42 7.22 -4.99 7.11
C ASP A 42 5.79 -4.56 7.49
N PRO A 43 4.91 -4.27 6.50
CA PRO A 43 3.54 -3.83 6.74
C PRO A 43 2.53 -4.98 6.82
N TYR A 44 2.95 -6.18 7.24
CA TYR A 44 2.14 -7.40 7.18
C TYR A 44 1.94 -8.07 8.55
N PRO A 45 1.31 -7.37 9.53
CA PRO A 45 1.09 -7.94 10.88
C PRO A 45 0.20 -9.18 10.88
N GLN A 46 -0.56 -9.42 9.79
CA GLN A 46 -1.43 -10.59 9.64
C GLN A 46 -0.70 -11.90 9.41
N PHE A 47 0.59 -11.88 9.03
CA PHE A 47 1.37 -13.10 8.81
C PHE A 47 2.06 -13.54 10.08
N ALA A 48 1.63 -14.70 10.60
CA ALA A 48 2.24 -15.38 11.74
C ALA A 48 3.55 -16.07 11.34
N ASP A 49 4.30 -16.54 12.34
CA ASP A 49 5.64 -17.13 12.17
C ASP A 49 5.66 -18.38 11.29
N ASP A 50 4.54 -19.10 11.16
CA ASP A 50 4.39 -20.28 10.30
C ASP A 50 3.94 -19.95 8.87
N SER A 51 3.82 -18.68 8.53
CA SER A 51 3.39 -18.24 7.20
C SER A 51 4.46 -18.44 6.12
N GLN A 52 4.02 -18.54 4.86
CA GLN A 52 4.92 -18.59 3.71
C GLN A 52 5.79 -17.33 3.58
N TRP A 53 5.28 -16.18 4.02
CA TRP A 53 6.02 -14.93 4.05
C TRP A 53 7.20 -14.99 5.01
N VAL A 54 6.99 -15.40 6.26
CA VAL A 54 8.05 -15.53 7.25
C VAL A 54 9.06 -16.62 6.82
N ALA A 55 8.57 -17.76 6.33
CA ALA A 55 9.43 -18.81 5.80
C ALA A 55 10.33 -18.34 4.62
N LEU A 56 9.86 -17.39 3.80
CA LEU A 56 10.68 -16.77 2.75
C LEU A 56 11.79 -15.89 3.34
N LEU A 57 11.46 -15.04 4.32
CA LEU A 57 12.43 -14.19 5.02
C LEU A 57 13.51 -15.04 5.68
N ASP A 58 13.13 -16.11 6.37
CA ASP A 58 14.06 -17.03 7.05
C ASP A 58 15.00 -17.75 6.06
N ARG A 59 14.48 -18.20 4.90
CA ARG A 59 15.31 -18.80 3.85
C ARG A 59 16.34 -17.80 3.30
N CYS A 60 15.91 -16.55 3.08
CA CYS A 60 16.80 -15.51 2.61
C CYS A 60 17.83 -15.12 3.69
N GLY A 61 17.45 -15.07 4.95
CA GLY A 61 18.35 -14.89 6.08
C GLY A 61 19.40 -15.99 6.15
N THR A 62 18.98 -17.25 6.11
CA THR A 62 19.87 -18.42 6.10
C THR A 62 20.84 -18.35 4.93
N SER A 63 20.38 -17.99 3.73
CA SER A 63 21.24 -17.81 2.55
C SER A 63 22.25 -16.68 2.71
N ALA A 64 21.90 -15.64 3.46
CA ALA A 64 22.77 -14.52 3.78
C ALA A 64 23.73 -14.82 4.97
N GLY A 65 23.52 -15.91 5.71
CA GLY A 65 24.28 -16.33 6.87
C GLY A 65 23.85 -15.70 8.19
N VAL A 66 22.58 -15.29 8.31
CA VAL A 66 22.02 -14.60 9.48
C VAL A 66 20.66 -15.17 9.88
N THR A 67 20.27 -14.90 11.14
CA THR A 67 18.90 -15.12 11.61
C THR A 67 18.12 -13.83 11.43
N VAL A 68 16.90 -13.92 10.86
CA VAL A 68 16.02 -12.77 10.69
C VAL A 68 15.11 -12.61 11.92
N GLU A 69 15.10 -11.41 12.50
CA GLU A 69 14.10 -10.96 13.47
C GLU A 69 13.11 -10.05 12.77
N ARG A 70 11.93 -10.60 12.49
CA ARG A 70 10.86 -9.87 11.80
C ARG A 70 9.94 -9.18 12.79
N THR A 71 9.51 -7.96 12.44
CA THR A 71 8.38 -7.27 13.09
C THR A 71 7.42 -6.74 12.04
N GLY A 72 6.17 -7.22 12.05
CA GLY A 72 5.08 -6.68 11.23
C GLY A 72 4.35 -5.56 11.97
N TYR A 73 4.10 -4.44 11.28
CA TYR A 73 3.36 -3.27 11.80
C TYR A 73 2.22 -2.90 10.84
N ASP A 74 1.20 -2.22 11.33
CA ASP A 74 0.28 -1.52 10.43
C ASP A 74 1.02 -0.44 9.63
N THR A 75 0.62 -0.22 8.37
CA THR A 75 1.34 0.64 7.41
C THR A 75 1.64 2.04 7.95
N THR A 76 0.66 2.68 8.62
CA THR A 76 0.85 4.03 9.20
C THR A 76 1.84 4.00 10.36
N ASP A 77 1.74 3.02 11.24
CA ASP A 77 2.64 2.83 12.37
C ASP A 77 4.06 2.54 11.91
N LEU A 78 4.23 1.71 10.88
CA LEU A 78 5.52 1.39 10.30
C LEU A 78 6.27 2.64 9.83
N THR A 79 5.60 3.53 9.10
CA THR A 79 6.20 4.77 8.61
C THR A 79 6.70 5.65 9.76
N ASN A 80 5.86 5.85 10.77
CA ASN A 80 6.20 6.66 11.94
C ASN A 80 7.37 6.05 12.73
N LYS A 81 7.36 4.74 12.92
CA LYS A 81 8.43 4.00 13.61
C LYS A 81 9.74 4.05 12.84
N ALA A 82 9.71 3.92 11.51
CA ALA A 82 10.90 4.00 10.67
C ALA A 82 11.58 5.37 10.77
N LEU A 83 10.79 6.47 10.71
CA LEU A 83 11.32 7.82 10.89
C LEU A 83 11.91 8.05 12.30
N LEU A 84 11.22 7.59 13.34
CA LEU A 84 11.70 7.70 14.72
C LEU A 84 12.97 6.87 14.95
N ALA A 85 13.01 5.63 14.47
CA ALA A 85 14.15 4.75 14.58
C ALA A 85 15.39 5.33 13.86
N ALA A 86 15.21 5.94 12.69
CA ALA A 86 16.27 6.60 11.95
C ALA A 86 16.85 7.78 12.75
N GLN A 87 16.00 8.62 13.37
CA GLN A 87 16.45 9.71 14.23
C GLN A 87 17.26 9.24 15.44
N GLN A 88 16.91 8.06 15.98
CA GLN A 88 17.63 7.44 17.11
C GLN A 88 18.84 6.62 16.65
N GLY A 89 19.00 6.42 15.35
CA GLY A 89 20.02 5.56 14.76
C GLY A 89 19.85 4.08 15.09
N ASN A 90 18.61 3.64 15.20
CA ASN A 90 18.20 2.25 15.48
C ASN A 90 17.29 1.73 14.36
N SER A 91 17.58 2.11 13.11
CA SER A 91 16.84 1.63 11.93
C SER A 91 16.94 0.10 11.80
N PRO A 92 15.90 -0.58 11.29
CA PRO A 92 16.03 -1.99 10.92
C PRO A 92 17.07 -2.16 9.80
N ASP A 93 17.56 -3.37 9.61
CA ASP A 93 18.52 -3.68 8.53
C ASP A 93 17.87 -3.70 7.16
N VAL A 94 16.61 -4.13 7.12
CA VAL A 94 15.77 -4.12 5.92
C VAL A 94 14.38 -3.60 6.31
N LEU A 95 13.85 -2.72 5.47
CA LEU A 95 12.57 -2.08 5.66
C LEU A 95 11.71 -2.31 4.41
N ILE A 96 10.51 -2.84 4.60
CA ILE A 96 9.51 -3.02 3.54
C ILE A 96 8.37 -2.06 3.81
N VAL A 97 8.09 -1.16 2.87
CA VAL A 97 7.08 -0.10 3.03
C VAL A 97 6.25 0.11 1.76
N ASP A 98 5.03 0.62 1.92
CA ASP A 98 4.18 1.03 0.80
C ASP A 98 4.89 2.09 -0.08
N ASN A 99 4.70 2.00 -1.37
CA ASN A 99 5.45 2.76 -2.37
C ASN A 99 5.43 4.29 -2.18
N PRO A 100 4.35 4.98 -1.79
CA PRO A 100 4.37 6.44 -1.64
C PRO A 100 5.22 6.90 -0.44
N VAL A 101 5.54 6.00 0.49
CA VAL A 101 6.35 6.31 1.68
C VAL A 101 7.83 6.46 1.34
N ILE A 102 8.29 5.83 0.26
CA ILE A 102 9.71 5.87 -0.16
C ILE A 102 10.20 7.31 -0.33
N SER A 103 9.44 8.17 -1.00
CA SER A 103 9.84 9.56 -1.20
C SER A 103 9.97 10.32 0.12
N THR A 104 9.09 10.09 1.09
CA THR A 104 9.15 10.71 2.42
C THR A 104 10.41 10.27 3.19
N LEU A 105 10.71 8.96 3.18
CA LEU A 105 11.89 8.43 3.85
C LEU A 105 13.20 8.85 3.15
N ALA A 106 13.19 8.92 1.81
CA ALA A 106 14.32 9.39 1.03
C ALA A 106 14.63 10.86 1.30
N GLU A 107 13.62 11.75 1.31
CA GLU A 107 13.79 13.18 1.62
C GLU A 107 14.27 13.38 3.07
N ALA A 108 13.81 12.55 4.00
CA ALA A 108 14.30 12.55 5.38
C ALA A 108 15.74 12.03 5.51
N GLY A 109 16.38 11.56 4.42
CA GLY A 109 17.73 11.01 4.45
C GLY A 109 17.86 9.69 5.21
N THR A 110 16.79 8.94 5.34
CA THR A 110 16.73 7.71 6.16
C THR A 110 16.98 6.42 5.37
N LEU A 111 17.01 6.51 4.04
CA LEU A 111 17.27 5.38 3.14
C LEU A 111 18.57 5.57 2.37
N THR A 112 19.23 4.47 2.07
CA THR A 112 20.34 4.40 1.10
C THR A 112 19.77 4.12 -0.30
N THR A 113 20.54 4.45 -1.36
CA THR A 113 20.11 4.18 -2.73
C THR A 113 20.38 2.72 -3.13
N THR A 114 19.70 2.26 -4.17
CA THR A 114 19.97 0.96 -4.79
C THR A 114 21.39 0.91 -5.36
N ASP A 115 21.90 2.03 -5.86
CA ASP A 115 23.29 2.13 -6.39
C ASP A 115 24.32 2.00 -5.30
N ASP A 116 24.13 2.65 -4.13
CA ASP A 116 25.02 2.53 -2.97
C ASP A 116 25.14 1.06 -2.53
N ASN A 117 24.04 0.31 -2.63
CA ASN A 117 23.97 -1.09 -2.23
C ASN A 117 24.19 -2.07 -3.40
N LYS A 118 24.50 -1.59 -4.60
CA LYS A 118 24.73 -2.42 -5.80
C LYS A 118 23.57 -3.40 -6.10
N LEU A 119 22.33 -2.96 -5.86
CA LEU A 119 21.13 -3.74 -6.15
C LEU A 119 20.78 -3.57 -7.63
N ASP A 120 20.66 -4.69 -8.34
CA ASP A 120 20.25 -4.69 -9.76
C ASP A 120 18.73 -4.54 -9.87
N VAL A 121 18.28 -3.42 -10.40
CA VAL A 121 16.87 -3.10 -10.66
C VAL A 121 16.52 -3.09 -12.15
N SER A 122 17.44 -3.50 -13.02
CA SER A 122 17.29 -3.39 -14.48
C SER A 122 16.14 -4.23 -15.06
N ALA A 123 15.76 -5.31 -14.38
CA ALA A 123 14.65 -6.16 -14.78
C ALA A 123 13.28 -5.65 -14.33
N MET A 124 13.23 -4.66 -13.45
CA MET A 124 11.98 -4.12 -12.91
C MET A 124 11.22 -3.30 -13.95
N ALA A 125 9.89 -3.41 -13.96
CA ALA A 125 9.04 -2.61 -14.84
C ALA A 125 9.18 -1.12 -14.50
N PRO A 126 9.49 -0.24 -15.47
CA PRO A 126 9.82 1.17 -15.19
C PRO A 126 8.71 1.94 -14.47
N ASN A 127 7.44 1.67 -14.80
CA ASN A 127 6.29 2.30 -14.15
C ASN A 127 6.15 1.91 -12.68
N LEU A 128 6.60 0.71 -12.29
CA LEU A 128 6.62 0.26 -10.90
C LEU A 128 7.84 0.80 -10.17
N LEU A 129 9.02 0.69 -10.80
CA LEU A 129 10.26 1.19 -10.22
C LEU A 129 10.20 2.70 -9.93
N GLY A 130 9.55 3.47 -10.79
CA GLY A 130 9.41 4.93 -10.66
C GLY A 130 8.76 5.38 -9.34
N ALA A 131 7.91 4.56 -8.73
CA ALA A 131 7.30 4.86 -7.43
C ALA A 131 8.32 4.83 -6.26
N GLY A 132 9.44 4.13 -6.43
CA GLY A 132 10.57 4.09 -5.48
C GLY A 132 11.66 5.11 -5.74
N GLN A 133 11.41 6.09 -6.63
CA GLN A 133 12.39 7.10 -7.02
C GLN A 133 12.13 8.46 -6.38
N SER A 134 13.20 9.14 -5.99
CA SER A 134 13.20 10.53 -5.54
C SER A 134 14.44 11.22 -6.09
N GLU A 135 14.30 12.42 -6.67
CA GLU A 135 15.39 13.22 -7.23
C GLU A 135 16.29 12.44 -8.21
N GLY A 136 15.69 11.56 -9.02
CA GLY A 136 16.41 10.75 -10.00
C GLY A 136 17.21 9.56 -9.43
N LYS A 137 17.13 9.29 -8.14
CA LYS A 137 17.73 8.14 -7.48
C LYS A 137 16.67 7.13 -7.06
N THR A 138 17.02 5.85 -7.04
CA THR A 138 16.15 4.76 -6.60
C THR A 138 16.51 4.34 -5.18
N TYR A 139 15.52 4.25 -4.29
CA TYR A 139 15.69 4.00 -2.86
C TYR A 139 15.11 2.69 -2.36
N GLY A 140 14.61 1.86 -3.26
CA GLY A 140 14.10 0.54 -2.93
C GLY A 140 13.82 -0.28 -4.18
N VAL A 141 13.60 -1.57 -3.98
CA VAL A 141 13.27 -2.53 -5.04
C VAL A 141 11.82 -2.96 -4.83
N PRO A 142 10.92 -2.85 -5.83
CA PRO A 142 9.55 -3.31 -5.68
C PRO A 142 9.52 -4.83 -5.49
N ILE A 143 8.74 -5.32 -4.53
CA ILE A 143 8.56 -6.75 -4.27
C ILE A 143 7.26 -7.31 -4.84
N GLY A 144 6.42 -6.46 -5.40
CA GLY A 144 5.14 -6.78 -6.01
C GLY A 144 4.34 -5.51 -6.22
N ALA A 145 3.30 -5.62 -7.03
CA ALA A 145 2.38 -4.53 -7.30
C ALA A 145 0.94 -4.98 -7.12
N ASN A 146 0.14 -4.13 -6.52
CA ASN A 146 -1.29 -4.22 -6.54
C ASN A 146 -1.90 -3.03 -7.29
N THR A 147 -3.14 -3.18 -7.72
CA THR A 147 -3.91 -2.13 -8.38
C THR A 147 -5.40 -2.44 -8.29
N LEU A 148 -6.23 -1.62 -8.88
CA LEU A 148 -7.69 -1.70 -8.83
C LEU A 148 -8.28 -2.19 -10.17
N ALA A 149 -9.41 -2.90 -10.04
CA ALA A 149 -10.28 -3.28 -11.15
C ALA A 149 -11.74 -3.33 -10.65
N LEU A 150 -12.68 -3.56 -11.55
CA LEU A 150 -14.05 -3.86 -11.19
C LEU A 150 -14.27 -5.37 -11.11
N TYR A 151 -14.54 -5.87 -9.92
CA TYR A 151 -15.19 -7.17 -9.74
C TYR A 151 -16.64 -7.08 -10.11
N TYR A 152 -17.18 -8.12 -10.74
CA TYR A 152 -18.61 -8.18 -11.05
C TYR A 152 -19.23 -9.54 -10.71
N ASN A 153 -20.50 -9.51 -10.32
CA ASN A 153 -21.30 -10.69 -10.07
C ASN A 153 -21.93 -11.15 -11.40
N LYS A 154 -21.48 -12.29 -11.92
CA LYS A 154 -21.94 -12.83 -13.21
C LYS A 154 -23.45 -13.12 -13.22
N ASP A 155 -23.98 -13.62 -12.11
CA ASP A 155 -25.37 -14.02 -12.01
C ASP A 155 -26.29 -12.78 -12.06
N LEU A 156 -25.90 -11.69 -11.36
CA LEU A 156 -26.64 -10.43 -11.40
C LEU A 156 -26.57 -9.75 -12.76
N LEU A 157 -25.42 -9.74 -13.44
CA LEU A 157 -25.29 -9.19 -14.77
C LEU A 157 -26.12 -9.98 -15.79
N THR A 158 -26.07 -11.30 -15.72
CA THR A 158 -26.91 -12.17 -16.58
C THR A 158 -28.39 -11.88 -16.37
N ALA A 159 -28.86 -11.80 -15.12
CA ALA A 159 -30.26 -11.50 -14.78
C ALA A 159 -30.70 -10.11 -15.26
N ALA A 160 -29.77 -9.13 -15.31
CA ALA A 160 -29.99 -7.78 -15.80
C ALA A 160 -29.80 -7.63 -17.33
N GLY A 161 -29.44 -8.71 -18.04
CA GLY A 161 -29.16 -8.66 -19.49
C GLY A 161 -27.97 -7.76 -19.81
N VAL A 162 -26.92 -7.82 -19.00
CA VAL A 162 -25.67 -7.06 -19.16
C VAL A 162 -24.55 -8.02 -19.55
N ASP A 163 -23.92 -7.76 -20.69
CA ASP A 163 -22.68 -8.41 -21.08
C ASP A 163 -21.50 -7.54 -20.58
N PRO A 164 -20.66 -8.02 -19.66
CA PRO A 164 -19.51 -7.26 -19.14
C PRO A 164 -18.51 -6.84 -20.21
N ALA A 165 -18.40 -7.58 -21.33
CA ALA A 165 -17.51 -7.23 -22.43
C ALA A 165 -17.92 -5.94 -23.18
N THR A 166 -19.18 -5.52 -23.00
CA THR A 166 -19.69 -4.26 -23.60
C THR A 166 -19.41 -3.03 -22.75
N ILE A 167 -18.84 -3.20 -21.56
CA ILE A 167 -18.51 -2.11 -20.64
C ILE A 167 -17.11 -1.59 -21.02
N THR A 168 -17.05 -0.57 -21.87
CA THR A 168 -15.81 -0.03 -22.44
C THR A 168 -15.54 1.42 -22.05
N ASP A 169 -16.54 2.13 -21.53
CA ASP A 169 -16.48 3.54 -21.10
C ASP A 169 -17.49 3.83 -19.97
N TRP A 170 -17.51 5.05 -19.47
CA TRP A 170 -18.43 5.46 -18.40
C TRP A 170 -19.90 5.40 -18.82
N THR A 171 -20.20 5.64 -20.08
CA THR A 171 -21.59 5.62 -20.61
C THR A 171 -22.13 4.18 -20.60
N SER A 172 -21.34 3.23 -21.09
CA SER A 172 -21.71 1.81 -21.11
C SER A 172 -21.80 1.24 -19.68
N LEU A 173 -20.89 1.63 -18.77
CA LEU A 173 -20.99 1.25 -17.36
C LEU A 173 -22.27 1.84 -16.70
N THR A 174 -22.57 3.10 -16.91
CA THR A 174 -23.80 3.74 -16.39
C THR A 174 -25.05 3.09 -16.96
N THR A 175 -25.02 2.67 -18.22
CA THR A 175 -26.10 1.90 -18.85
C THR A 175 -26.26 0.53 -18.18
N ALA A 176 -25.16 -0.15 -17.88
CA ALA A 176 -25.17 -1.41 -17.14
C ALA A 176 -25.77 -1.24 -15.74
N LEU A 177 -25.34 -0.19 -14.99
CA LEU A 177 -25.89 0.15 -13.67
C LEU A 177 -27.40 0.43 -13.72
N THR A 178 -27.87 1.12 -14.78
CA THR A 178 -29.30 1.37 -15.01
C THR A 178 -30.08 0.07 -15.18
N LYS A 179 -29.57 -0.85 -16.01
CA LYS A 179 -30.22 -2.17 -16.20
C LYS A 179 -30.26 -2.98 -14.91
N VAL A 180 -29.15 -3.02 -14.18
CA VAL A 180 -29.04 -3.69 -12.87
C VAL A 180 -30.08 -3.14 -11.88
N LYS A 181 -30.19 -1.81 -11.76
CA LYS A 181 -31.17 -1.16 -10.91
C LYS A 181 -32.62 -1.47 -11.36
N THR A 182 -32.88 -1.44 -12.65
CA THR A 182 -34.21 -1.78 -13.22
C THR A 182 -34.59 -3.23 -12.91
N ALA A 183 -33.61 -4.13 -12.84
CA ALA A 183 -33.81 -5.52 -12.39
C ALA A 183 -33.93 -5.66 -10.85
N GLY A 184 -34.05 -4.57 -10.12
CA GLY A 184 -34.18 -4.54 -8.65
C GLY A 184 -32.95 -4.96 -7.86
N LYS A 185 -31.77 -4.83 -8.49
CA LYS A 185 -30.48 -5.19 -7.88
C LYS A 185 -29.66 -3.95 -7.53
N LYS A 186 -28.69 -4.09 -6.61
CA LYS A 186 -27.75 -3.03 -6.24
C LYS A 186 -26.66 -2.90 -7.30
N GLY A 187 -26.24 -1.67 -7.61
CA GLY A 187 -25.32 -1.40 -8.70
C GLY A 187 -23.85 -1.64 -8.33
N ILE A 188 -23.20 -0.60 -7.82
CA ILE A 188 -21.76 -0.61 -7.53
C ILE A 188 -21.48 -0.21 -6.09
N THR A 189 -20.46 -0.81 -5.47
CA THR A 189 -19.91 -0.38 -4.20
C THR A 189 -18.41 -0.12 -4.32
N PHE A 190 -17.88 0.80 -3.51
CA PHE A 190 -16.48 1.22 -3.49
C PHE A 190 -16.16 1.91 -2.15
N SER A 191 -14.89 2.26 -1.93
CA SER A 191 -14.47 3.07 -0.79
C SER A 191 -14.30 4.53 -1.19
N ALA A 192 -15.02 5.41 -0.51
CA ALA A 192 -14.80 6.86 -0.59
C ALA A 192 -14.53 7.46 0.80
N ILE A 193 -13.97 6.66 1.71
CA ILE A 193 -13.61 7.10 3.06
C ILE A 193 -12.60 8.26 3.02
N GLY A 194 -12.65 9.14 4.03
CA GLY A 194 -11.76 10.31 4.16
C GLY A 194 -10.33 9.94 4.56
N THR A 195 -9.70 9.05 3.82
CA THR A 195 -8.31 8.59 3.99
C THR A 195 -7.67 8.31 2.64
N GLU A 196 -6.40 7.90 2.63
CA GLU A 196 -5.69 7.46 1.41
C GLU A 196 -6.45 6.34 0.67
N GLU A 197 -7.19 5.45 1.34
CA GLU A 197 -8.01 4.43 0.69
C GLU A 197 -9.06 5.06 -0.26
N GLY A 198 -9.70 6.15 0.17
CA GLY A 198 -10.69 6.85 -0.66
C GLY A 198 -10.05 7.55 -1.86
N SER A 199 -8.88 8.19 -1.69
CA SER A 199 -8.14 8.74 -2.82
C SER A 199 -7.70 7.64 -3.78
N PHE A 200 -7.14 6.55 -3.26
CA PHE A 200 -6.66 5.42 -4.04
C PHE A 200 -7.76 4.87 -4.97
N GLN A 201 -8.99 4.70 -4.45
CA GLN A 201 -10.11 4.25 -5.27
C GLN A 201 -10.70 5.33 -6.19
N PHE A 202 -10.54 6.61 -5.88
CA PHE A 202 -10.99 7.67 -6.77
C PHE A 202 -10.02 7.91 -7.95
N LEU A 203 -8.74 7.61 -7.80
CA LEU A 203 -7.71 7.89 -8.81
C LEU A 203 -7.97 7.27 -10.19
N PRO A 204 -8.47 6.03 -10.36
CA PRO A 204 -8.77 5.50 -11.69
C PRO A 204 -9.81 6.34 -12.44
N TRP A 205 -10.81 6.83 -11.74
CA TRP A 205 -11.86 7.69 -12.32
C TRP A 205 -11.31 9.07 -12.64
N PHE A 206 -10.49 9.62 -11.74
CA PHE A 206 -9.82 10.89 -11.92
C PHE A 206 -8.89 10.89 -13.13
N TRP A 207 -7.99 9.92 -13.22
CA TRP A 207 -7.09 9.77 -14.37
C TRP A 207 -7.80 9.29 -15.63
N GLY A 208 -8.82 8.45 -15.50
CA GLY A 208 -9.67 7.99 -16.58
C GLY A 208 -10.49 9.12 -17.24
N ALA A 209 -10.70 10.23 -16.53
CA ALA A 209 -11.22 11.47 -17.10
C ALA A 209 -10.16 12.31 -17.83
N GLY A 210 -8.87 11.97 -17.71
CA GLY A 210 -7.75 12.76 -18.21
C GLY A 210 -7.26 13.84 -17.22
N ALA A 211 -7.70 13.81 -15.96
CA ALA A 211 -7.25 14.74 -14.91
C ALA A 211 -5.81 14.45 -14.47
N GLN A 212 -5.15 15.45 -13.89
CA GLN A 212 -3.77 15.36 -13.40
C GLN A 212 -3.71 15.82 -11.93
N LEU A 213 -2.91 15.14 -11.11
CA LEU A 213 -2.74 15.47 -9.68
C LEU A 213 -2.11 16.85 -9.45
N THR A 214 -1.50 17.43 -10.46
CA THR A 214 -0.99 18.81 -10.44
C THR A 214 -2.07 19.88 -10.65
N SER A 215 -3.30 19.48 -11.03
CA SER A 215 -4.44 20.36 -11.32
C SER A 215 -5.75 19.72 -10.89
N LEU A 216 -6.03 19.77 -9.58
CA LEU A 216 -7.19 19.10 -8.98
C LEU A 216 -8.53 19.72 -9.37
N ASP A 217 -8.56 21.00 -9.76
CA ASP A 217 -9.76 21.76 -10.13
C ASP A 217 -10.08 21.76 -11.62
N SER A 218 -9.42 20.91 -12.40
CA SER A 218 -9.63 20.79 -13.84
C SER A 218 -11.07 20.34 -14.18
N PRO A 219 -11.60 20.70 -15.37
CA PRO A 219 -12.90 20.20 -15.84
C PRO A 219 -12.99 18.68 -15.85
N GLN A 220 -11.89 18.00 -16.14
CA GLN A 220 -11.77 16.54 -16.15
C GLN A 220 -11.95 15.98 -14.73
N ALA A 221 -11.27 16.56 -13.74
CA ALA A 221 -11.44 16.19 -12.33
C ALA A 221 -12.89 16.39 -11.86
N ALA A 222 -13.50 17.53 -12.25
CA ALA A 222 -14.90 17.80 -11.95
C ALA A 222 -15.84 16.77 -12.58
N SER A 223 -15.56 16.30 -13.80
CA SER A 223 -16.31 15.25 -14.47
C SER A 223 -16.25 13.92 -13.69
N ALA A 224 -15.06 13.52 -13.23
CA ALA A 224 -14.87 12.31 -12.43
C ALA A 224 -15.66 12.35 -11.11
N LEU A 225 -15.58 13.46 -10.39
CA LEU A 225 -16.30 13.59 -9.13
C LEU A 225 -17.82 13.73 -9.34
N THR A 226 -18.24 14.31 -10.45
CA THR A 226 -19.65 14.35 -10.84
C THR A 226 -20.20 12.95 -11.12
N LEU A 227 -19.43 12.08 -11.77
CA LEU A 227 -19.83 10.69 -12.01
C LEU A 227 -20.18 9.97 -10.69
N TRP A 228 -19.32 10.07 -9.68
CA TRP A 228 -19.54 9.44 -8.38
C TRP A 228 -20.74 10.07 -7.63
N THR A 229 -20.87 11.40 -7.65
CA THR A 229 -22.03 12.06 -7.03
C THR A 229 -23.34 11.70 -7.71
N ASP A 230 -23.32 11.53 -9.02
CA ASP A 230 -24.53 11.12 -9.77
C ASP A 230 -24.89 9.66 -9.50
N TRP A 231 -23.93 8.77 -9.31
CA TRP A 231 -24.20 7.40 -8.92
C TRP A 231 -24.93 7.31 -7.55
N LEU A 232 -24.53 8.13 -6.58
CA LEU A 232 -25.23 8.20 -5.29
C LEU A 232 -26.64 8.77 -5.48
N LYS A 233 -26.78 9.91 -6.16
CA LYS A 233 -28.09 10.56 -6.42
C LYS A 233 -29.06 9.67 -7.16
N GLN A 234 -28.55 8.90 -8.11
CA GLN A 234 -29.35 7.96 -8.90
C GLN A 234 -29.55 6.62 -8.20
N GLY A 235 -28.93 6.40 -7.04
CA GLY A 235 -28.99 5.16 -6.27
C GLY A 235 -28.35 3.96 -6.98
N TYR A 236 -27.33 4.21 -7.80
CA TYR A 236 -26.47 3.17 -8.36
C TYR A 236 -25.42 2.71 -7.35
N ALA A 237 -24.93 3.63 -6.52
CA ALA A 237 -24.09 3.34 -5.37
C ALA A 237 -24.81 3.69 -4.06
N PRO A 238 -24.56 2.96 -2.96
CA PRO A 238 -25.15 3.27 -1.66
C PRO A 238 -24.45 4.46 -1.00
N ASN A 239 -25.13 5.16 -0.10
CA ASN A 239 -24.53 6.23 0.68
C ASN A 239 -23.43 5.73 1.64
N SER A 240 -23.40 4.43 1.95
CA SER A 240 -22.37 3.81 2.79
C SER A 240 -20.95 3.99 2.22
N VAL A 241 -20.80 4.14 0.89
CA VAL A 241 -19.48 4.30 0.25
C VAL A 241 -18.67 5.45 0.83
N ILE A 242 -19.35 6.51 1.35
CA ILE A 242 -18.69 7.66 1.99
C ILE A 242 -17.87 7.25 3.22
N ASN A 243 -18.30 6.21 3.92
CA ASN A 243 -17.67 5.69 5.14
C ASN A 243 -17.06 4.29 4.98
N ASN A 244 -17.31 3.65 3.83
CA ASN A 244 -16.76 2.33 3.57
C ASN A 244 -15.24 2.40 3.41
N THR A 245 -14.55 1.52 4.12
CA THR A 245 -13.18 1.13 3.79
C THR A 245 -13.20 0.19 2.57
N GLN A 246 -12.04 -0.12 2.01
CA GLN A 246 -11.89 -1.14 0.97
C GLN A 246 -12.37 -2.52 1.48
N THR A 247 -12.20 -2.80 2.77
CA THR A 247 -12.69 -4.02 3.41
C THR A 247 -14.21 -4.03 3.50
N THR A 248 -14.83 -2.94 3.97
CA THR A 248 -16.30 -2.89 4.11
C THR A 248 -17.02 -2.86 2.78
N SER A 249 -16.49 -2.20 1.75
CA SER A 249 -17.06 -2.27 0.40
C SER A 249 -16.96 -3.68 -0.18
N TRP A 250 -15.86 -4.40 0.08
CA TRP A 250 -15.75 -5.80 -0.28
C TRP A 250 -16.80 -6.70 0.43
N GLN A 251 -17.00 -6.47 1.73
CA GLN A 251 -18.02 -7.19 2.51
C GLN A 251 -19.44 -6.96 1.95
N GLU A 252 -19.75 -5.73 1.52
CA GLU A 252 -21.01 -5.45 0.82
C GLU A 252 -21.15 -6.24 -0.48
N PHE A 253 -20.10 -6.30 -1.30
CA PHE A 253 -20.09 -7.09 -2.53
C PHE A 253 -20.23 -8.59 -2.26
N ALA A 254 -19.55 -9.10 -1.24
CA ALA A 254 -19.57 -10.52 -0.88
C ALA A 254 -20.94 -11.02 -0.40
N THR A 255 -21.90 -10.12 -0.08
CA THR A 255 -23.29 -10.50 0.16
C THR A 255 -23.98 -11.09 -1.08
N GLY A 256 -23.44 -10.83 -2.27
CA GLY A 256 -24.06 -11.21 -3.55
C GLY A 256 -25.15 -10.25 -4.05
N ASP A 257 -25.40 -9.15 -3.34
CA ASP A 257 -26.45 -8.18 -3.69
C ASP A 257 -26.00 -7.13 -4.71
N TYR A 258 -24.69 -6.85 -4.79
CA TYR A 258 -24.11 -5.82 -5.66
C TYR A 258 -23.63 -6.43 -6.98
N ALA A 259 -23.90 -5.73 -8.08
CA ALA A 259 -23.45 -6.14 -9.41
C ALA A 259 -21.94 -5.90 -9.61
N PHE A 260 -21.43 -4.81 -9.04
CA PHE A 260 -20.02 -4.44 -9.15
C PHE A 260 -19.44 -4.03 -7.81
N ALA A 261 -18.12 -4.27 -7.66
CA ALA A 261 -17.28 -3.66 -6.62
C ALA A 261 -15.98 -3.20 -7.22
N GLU A 262 -15.57 -1.97 -6.93
CA GLU A 262 -14.19 -1.55 -7.14
C GLU A 262 -13.34 -2.05 -5.99
N ASN A 263 -12.34 -2.87 -6.30
CA ASN A 263 -11.40 -3.35 -5.28
C ASN A 263 -10.11 -3.86 -5.95
N GLY A 264 -9.14 -4.27 -5.15
CA GLY A 264 -7.81 -4.60 -5.66
C GLY A 264 -7.50 -6.09 -5.68
N THR A 265 -6.25 -6.40 -6.10
CA THR A 265 -5.72 -7.77 -6.19
C THR A 265 -5.77 -8.50 -4.85
N TRP A 266 -5.65 -7.79 -3.74
CA TRP A 266 -5.71 -8.36 -2.37
C TRP A 266 -7.03 -9.06 -2.05
N GLN A 267 -8.06 -8.89 -2.88
CA GLN A 267 -9.33 -9.61 -2.74
C GLN A 267 -9.38 -10.91 -3.54
N LEU A 268 -8.38 -11.25 -4.33
CA LEU A 268 -8.41 -12.46 -5.17
C LEU A 268 -8.66 -13.73 -4.36
N ALA A 269 -7.95 -13.91 -3.25
CA ALA A 269 -8.15 -15.06 -2.37
C ALA A 269 -9.54 -15.09 -1.70
N ASN A 270 -10.14 -13.93 -1.46
CA ASN A 270 -11.50 -13.81 -0.93
C ASN A 270 -12.55 -14.01 -2.02
N ALA A 271 -12.24 -13.60 -3.26
CA ALA A 271 -13.14 -13.79 -4.39
C ALA A 271 -13.36 -15.26 -4.71
N GLU A 272 -12.37 -16.14 -4.50
CA GLU A 272 -12.53 -17.59 -4.64
C GLU A 272 -13.48 -18.22 -3.60
N LYS A 273 -13.82 -17.48 -2.54
CA LYS A 273 -14.72 -17.92 -1.47
C LYS A 273 -16.16 -17.36 -1.61
N LEU A 274 -16.42 -16.56 -2.66
CA LEU A 274 -17.75 -16.00 -2.88
C LEU A 274 -18.77 -17.10 -3.15
N GLY A 275 -19.97 -16.93 -2.65
CA GLY A 275 -21.10 -17.84 -2.87
C GLY A 275 -21.76 -17.71 -4.27
N PHE A 276 -21.15 -16.96 -5.20
CA PHE A 276 -21.65 -16.69 -6.56
C PHE A 276 -20.49 -16.62 -7.56
N SER A 277 -20.80 -16.76 -8.84
CA SER A 277 -19.81 -16.64 -9.91
C SER A 277 -19.40 -15.18 -10.13
N TYR A 278 -18.10 -14.90 -10.12
CA TYR A 278 -17.57 -13.56 -10.35
C TYR A 278 -16.68 -13.48 -11.60
N GLY A 279 -16.39 -12.27 -12.01
CA GLY A 279 -15.35 -11.94 -12.98
C GLY A 279 -14.76 -10.58 -12.66
N THR A 280 -13.75 -10.20 -13.43
CA THR A 280 -13.08 -8.89 -13.31
C THR A 280 -12.98 -8.23 -14.68
N ILE A 281 -13.14 -6.91 -14.71
CA ILE A 281 -12.86 -6.07 -15.87
C ILE A 281 -12.03 -4.87 -15.43
N ALA A 282 -11.26 -4.32 -16.35
CA ALA A 282 -10.57 -3.05 -16.10
C ALA A 282 -11.61 -1.95 -15.82
N ILE A 283 -11.24 -1.00 -14.95
CA ILE A 283 -12.05 0.21 -14.75
C ILE A 283 -12.04 1.01 -16.05
N PRO A 284 -13.22 1.35 -16.63
CA PRO A 284 -13.25 2.04 -17.91
C PRO A 284 -12.92 3.54 -17.78
N ALA A 285 -12.21 4.09 -18.74
CA ALA A 285 -12.00 5.52 -18.85
C ALA A 285 -13.23 6.23 -19.44
N SER A 286 -13.33 7.54 -19.30
CA SER A 286 -14.46 8.35 -19.78
C SER A 286 -14.62 8.30 -21.32
N ALA A 287 -13.51 8.30 -22.03
CA ALA A 287 -13.46 8.29 -23.50
C ALA A 287 -13.31 6.87 -24.10
N GLY A 288 -13.36 5.84 -23.24
CA GLY A 288 -13.19 4.45 -23.64
C GLY A 288 -11.80 3.89 -23.35
N GLY A 289 -11.74 2.55 -23.29
CA GLY A 289 -10.56 1.80 -22.89
C GLY A 289 -10.33 1.77 -21.37
N PRO A 290 -9.27 1.09 -20.90
CA PRO A 290 -8.97 0.98 -19.48
C PRO A 290 -8.45 2.32 -18.91
N ALA A 291 -8.99 2.73 -17.76
CA ALA A 291 -8.44 3.84 -17.00
C ALA A 291 -7.11 3.42 -16.35
N PRO A 292 -6.10 4.31 -16.29
CA PRO A 292 -4.94 4.07 -15.46
C PRO A 292 -5.37 3.97 -13.99
N ALA A 293 -5.05 2.85 -13.35
CA ALA A 293 -5.27 2.68 -11.91
C ALA A 293 -3.98 3.01 -11.13
N PRO A 294 -4.07 3.33 -9.83
CA PRO A 294 -2.87 3.62 -9.06
C PRO A 294 -2.03 2.36 -8.85
N THR A 295 -0.72 2.51 -8.94
CA THR A 295 0.22 1.49 -8.48
C THR A 295 0.23 1.48 -6.96
N GLY A 296 -0.14 0.36 -6.36
CA GLY A 296 0.13 0.02 -4.98
C GLY A 296 1.23 -1.05 -4.90
N GLY A 297 1.46 -1.55 -3.71
CA GLY A 297 2.51 -2.53 -3.41
C GLY A 297 3.71 -1.91 -2.73
N GLU A 298 4.58 -2.77 -2.23
CA GLU A 298 5.65 -2.37 -1.34
C GLU A 298 7.02 -2.45 -2.03
N PHE A 299 7.92 -1.69 -1.46
CA PHE A 299 9.35 -1.69 -1.78
C PHE A 299 10.15 -2.21 -0.61
N VAL A 300 11.11 -3.07 -0.91
CA VAL A 300 12.15 -3.43 0.04
C VAL A 300 13.30 -2.44 -0.09
N SER A 301 13.67 -1.82 1.03
CA SER A 301 14.67 -0.77 1.13
C SER A 301 15.70 -1.09 2.19
N ILE A 302 16.89 -0.52 2.08
CA ILE A 302 17.95 -0.61 3.06
C ILE A 302 18.08 0.76 3.74
N PRO A 303 17.67 0.90 5.01
CA PRO A 303 17.84 2.12 5.78
C PRO A 303 19.31 2.47 6.03
N VAL A 304 19.57 3.76 6.32
CA VAL A 304 20.86 4.22 6.77
C VAL A 304 21.20 3.58 8.12
N GLN A 305 22.38 2.94 8.21
CA GLN A 305 22.87 2.21 9.37
C GLN A 305 24.05 2.94 10.03
N LYS A 306 24.21 2.74 11.35
CA LYS A 306 25.41 3.18 12.08
C LYS A 306 26.64 2.36 11.69
N SER A 307 26.46 1.04 11.49
CA SER A 307 27.53 0.13 11.04
C SER A 307 27.41 -0.13 9.55
N THR A 308 28.43 0.25 8.80
CA THR A 308 28.48 0.01 7.34
C THR A 308 28.74 -1.46 6.99
N GLU A 309 29.18 -2.27 7.93
CA GLU A 309 29.43 -3.71 7.74
C GLU A 309 28.15 -4.49 7.48
N ARG A 310 27.01 -3.99 8.00
CA ARG A 310 25.70 -4.63 7.84
C ARG A 310 25.16 -4.53 6.41
N TYR A 311 25.55 -3.53 5.63
CA TYR A 311 25.04 -3.35 4.26
C TYR A 311 25.28 -4.54 3.33
N ALA A 312 26.43 -5.21 3.44
CA ALA A 312 26.74 -6.37 2.59
C ALA A 312 25.75 -7.53 2.81
N THR A 313 25.30 -7.72 4.04
CA THR A 313 24.30 -8.76 4.38
C THR A 313 22.90 -8.31 4.01
N SER A 314 22.52 -7.05 4.26
CA SER A 314 21.25 -6.47 3.80
C SER A 314 21.11 -6.57 2.28
N GLN A 315 22.17 -6.30 1.52
CA GLN A 315 22.22 -6.47 0.07
C GLN A 315 21.89 -7.92 -0.35
N LYS A 316 22.53 -8.92 0.30
CA LYS A 316 22.26 -10.34 0.00
C LYS A 316 20.81 -10.71 0.29
N LEU A 317 20.27 -10.22 1.40
CA LEU A 317 18.89 -10.48 1.81
C LEU A 317 17.89 -9.86 0.82
N VAL A 318 18.09 -8.59 0.44
CA VAL A 318 17.27 -7.92 -0.58
C VAL A 318 17.38 -8.62 -1.93
N THR A 319 18.59 -8.97 -2.38
CA THR A 319 18.80 -9.69 -3.65
C THR A 319 18.10 -11.06 -3.64
N CYS A 320 18.10 -11.77 -2.51
CA CYS A 320 17.34 -13.02 -2.37
C CYS A 320 15.84 -12.76 -2.51
N LEU A 321 15.28 -11.82 -1.74
CA LEU A 321 13.86 -11.50 -1.75
C LEU A 321 13.37 -11.08 -3.15
N THR A 322 14.19 -10.37 -3.91
CA THR A 322 13.85 -9.83 -5.23
C THR A 322 14.27 -10.74 -6.40
N SER A 323 14.75 -11.96 -6.13
CA SER A 323 14.98 -12.95 -7.18
C SER A 323 13.66 -13.38 -7.84
N ALA A 324 13.69 -13.75 -9.13
CA ALA A 324 12.48 -14.04 -9.91
C ALA A 324 11.58 -15.14 -9.30
N ASP A 325 12.18 -16.18 -8.70
CA ASP A 325 11.41 -17.27 -8.09
C ASP A 325 10.85 -16.87 -6.72
N ASN A 326 11.58 -16.06 -5.95
CA ASN A 326 11.09 -15.55 -4.67
C ASN A 326 10.04 -14.46 -4.87
N LEU A 327 10.15 -13.61 -5.90
CA LEU A 327 9.08 -12.68 -6.31
C LEU A 327 7.80 -13.45 -6.63
N LEU A 328 7.87 -14.54 -7.39
CA LEU A 328 6.68 -15.35 -7.67
C LEU A 328 6.05 -15.91 -6.39
N THR A 329 6.86 -16.34 -5.41
CA THR A 329 6.37 -16.80 -4.10
C THR A 329 5.73 -15.64 -3.31
N THR A 330 6.37 -14.48 -3.27
CA THR A 330 5.85 -13.27 -2.62
C THR A 330 4.51 -12.87 -3.22
N ASP A 331 4.45 -12.76 -4.55
CA ASP A 331 3.27 -12.30 -5.26
C ASP A 331 2.09 -13.28 -5.09
N THR A 332 2.36 -14.57 -5.04
CA THR A 332 1.32 -15.58 -4.75
C THR A 332 0.81 -15.44 -3.31
N THR A 333 1.70 -15.19 -2.35
CA THR A 333 1.35 -15.04 -0.93
C THR A 333 0.57 -13.76 -0.67
N LEU A 334 0.96 -12.65 -1.31
CA LEU A 334 0.35 -11.34 -1.14
C LEU A 334 -0.82 -11.09 -2.11
N SER A 335 -1.06 -11.99 -3.06
CA SER A 335 -1.99 -11.77 -4.19
C SER A 335 -1.61 -10.55 -5.02
N TYR A 336 -0.33 -10.41 -5.34
CA TYR A 336 0.24 -9.31 -6.10
C TYR A 336 0.59 -9.73 -7.53
N VAL A 337 0.84 -8.75 -8.36
CA VAL A 337 1.43 -8.90 -9.70
C VAL A 337 2.92 -8.59 -9.59
N ALA A 338 3.75 -9.44 -10.16
CA ALA A 338 5.21 -9.31 -10.09
C ALA A 338 5.70 -7.98 -10.66
N PRO A 339 6.78 -7.40 -10.11
CA PRO A 339 7.38 -6.18 -10.62
C PRO A 339 8.26 -6.42 -11.87
N VAL A 340 8.49 -7.67 -12.25
CA VAL A 340 9.30 -8.08 -13.40
C VAL A 340 8.42 -8.62 -14.51
N THR A 341 8.50 -8.05 -15.71
CA THR A 341 7.64 -8.40 -16.86
C THR A 341 7.64 -9.90 -17.18
N ALA A 342 8.81 -10.55 -17.17
CA ALA A 342 8.91 -11.99 -17.45
C ALA A 342 8.21 -12.84 -16.36
N VAL A 343 8.15 -12.37 -15.11
CA VAL A 343 7.42 -13.05 -14.03
C VAL A 343 5.93 -12.79 -14.17
N GLN A 344 5.50 -11.59 -14.59
CA GLN A 344 4.11 -11.27 -14.92
C GLN A 344 3.56 -12.22 -16.01
N ASP A 345 4.36 -12.48 -17.06
CA ASP A 345 3.96 -13.43 -18.11
C ASP A 345 3.80 -14.85 -17.57
N ARG A 346 4.68 -15.29 -16.65
CA ARG A 346 4.55 -16.56 -15.95
C ARG A 346 3.29 -16.64 -15.10
N GLN A 347 2.96 -15.56 -14.37
CA GLN A 347 1.73 -15.48 -13.55
C GLN A 347 0.47 -15.59 -14.44
N ALA A 348 0.38 -14.82 -15.52
CA ALA A 348 -0.76 -14.84 -16.43
C ALA A 348 -0.91 -16.20 -17.17
N ALA A 349 0.20 -16.87 -17.47
CA ALA A 349 0.18 -18.19 -18.08
C ALA A 349 -0.25 -19.28 -17.09
N ALA A 350 0.13 -19.17 -15.81
CA ALA A 350 -0.24 -20.11 -14.77
C ALA A 350 -1.70 -19.96 -14.32
N ASP A 351 -2.22 -18.72 -14.26
CA ASP A 351 -3.60 -18.42 -13.91
C ASP A 351 -4.19 -17.34 -14.85
N PRO A 352 -5.02 -17.73 -15.83
CA PRO A 352 -5.67 -16.80 -16.76
C PRO A 352 -6.51 -15.70 -16.07
N LYS A 353 -6.97 -15.91 -14.83
CA LYS A 353 -7.70 -14.89 -14.05
C LYS A 353 -6.82 -13.67 -13.74
N LEU A 354 -5.49 -13.86 -13.69
CA LEU A 354 -4.53 -12.77 -13.45
C LEU A 354 -4.28 -11.91 -14.69
N THR A 355 -4.73 -12.31 -15.88
CA THR A 355 -4.48 -11.55 -17.13
C THR A 355 -4.96 -10.10 -17.04
N VAL A 356 -6.18 -9.87 -16.51
CA VAL A 356 -6.74 -8.51 -16.32
C VAL A 356 -5.86 -7.69 -15.37
N TRP A 357 -5.40 -8.31 -14.28
CA TRP A 357 -4.58 -7.67 -13.27
C TRP A 357 -3.17 -7.35 -13.78
N VAL A 358 -2.56 -8.26 -14.53
CA VAL A 358 -1.27 -8.02 -15.18
C VAL A 358 -1.37 -6.84 -16.17
N GLN A 359 -2.44 -6.78 -16.97
CA GLN A 359 -2.67 -5.66 -17.88
C GLN A 359 -2.90 -4.36 -17.11
N ALA A 360 -3.69 -4.39 -16.03
CA ALA A 360 -3.94 -3.23 -15.19
C ALA A 360 -2.66 -2.69 -14.53
N VAL A 361 -1.80 -3.58 -14.00
CA VAL A 361 -0.50 -3.20 -13.42
C VAL A 361 0.44 -2.63 -14.48
N ARG A 362 0.47 -3.17 -15.69
CA ARG A 362 1.27 -2.63 -16.80
C ARG A 362 0.85 -1.22 -17.22
N ALA A 363 -0.43 -0.90 -17.07
CA ALA A 363 -1.00 0.42 -17.36
C ALA A 363 -1.05 1.34 -16.13
N ALA A 364 -0.70 0.84 -14.94
CA ALA A 364 -0.82 1.57 -13.68
C ALA A 364 0.11 2.80 -13.61
N LYS A 365 -0.33 3.80 -12.86
CA LYS A 365 0.36 5.07 -12.64
C LYS A 365 0.84 5.17 -11.19
N GLY A 366 2.08 5.59 -10.99
CA GLY A 366 2.61 5.92 -9.68
C GLY A 366 1.92 7.15 -9.09
N ARG A 367 1.59 7.09 -7.81
CA ARG A 367 0.96 8.21 -7.08
C ARG A 367 1.94 9.37 -6.86
N THR A 368 3.21 9.07 -6.71
CA THR A 368 4.31 10.03 -6.50
C THR A 368 5.00 10.46 -7.80
N GLY A 369 4.51 9.96 -8.96
CA GLY A 369 5.01 10.34 -10.27
C GLY A 369 4.82 11.82 -10.58
N ASP A 370 5.22 12.26 -11.78
CA ASP A 370 5.11 13.66 -12.26
C ASP A 370 5.86 14.66 -11.34
N ASN A 371 6.94 14.23 -10.68
CA ASN A 371 7.72 14.98 -9.69
C ASN A 371 6.90 15.41 -8.46
N LEU A 372 5.85 14.68 -8.11
CA LEU A 372 5.06 14.95 -6.93
C LEU A 372 5.79 14.56 -5.64
N GLY A 373 6.43 13.37 -5.63
CA GLY A 373 7.21 12.91 -4.48
C GLY A 373 6.49 13.12 -3.15
N THR A 374 7.13 13.81 -2.23
CA THR A 374 6.61 14.17 -0.89
C THR A 374 5.42 15.13 -0.88
N LYS A 375 5.06 15.72 -2.02
CA LYS A 375 3.83 16.53 -2.12
C LYS A 375 2.57 15.69 -2.21
N TYR A 376 2.70 14.42 -2.66
CA TYR A 376 1.56 13.55 -2.88
C TYR A 376 0.66 13.37 -1.64
N PRO A 377 1.16 13.10 -0.41
CA PRO A 377 0.29 12.93 0.76
C PRO A 377 -0.68 14.10 0.97
N LYS A 378 -0.21 15.33 0.77
CA LYS A 378 -1.04 16.52 0.92
C LYS A 378 -2.05 16.68 -0.23
N ILE A 379 -1.65 16.32 -1.45
CA ILE A 379 -2.54 16.28 -2.60
C ILE A 379 -3.64 15.24 -2.38
N SER A 380 -3.29 14.07 -1.88
CA SER A 380 -4.22 13.01 -1.55
C SER A 380 -5.21 13.45 -0.48
N GLU A 381 -4.73 14.09 0.61
CA GLU A 381 -5.59 14.63 1.67
C GLU A 381 -6.60 15.65 1.12
N ALA A 382 -6.16 16.56 0.29
CA ALA A 382 -7.03 17.52 -0.36
C ALA A 382 -8.08 16.83 -1.25
N LEU A 383 -7.67 15.77 -1.97
CA LEU A 383 -8.53 15.03 -2.88
C LEU A 383 -9.62 14.25 -2.14
N TRP A 384 -9.28 13.45 -1.10
CA TRP A 384 -10.32 12.73 -0.36
C TRP A 384 -11.26 13.68 0.38
N THR A 385 -10.75 14.82 0.87
CA THR A 385 -11.59 15.84 1.49
C THR A 385 -12.62 16.41 0.49
N ALA A 386 -12.20 16.64 -0.77
CA ALA A 386 -13.12 17.07 -1.82
C ALA A 386 -14.14 15.99 -2.16
N VAL A 387 -13.72 14.73 -2.26
CA VAL A 387 -14.62 13.60 -2.49
C VAL A 387 -15.67 13.51 -1.39
N GLN A 388 -15.27 13.56 -0.14
CA GLN A 388 -16.16 13.55 1.02
C GLN A 388 -17.18 14.71 0.98
N ALA A 389 -16.71 15.92 0.71
CA ALA A 389 -17.56 17.12 0.66
C ALA A 389 -18.60 17.06 -0.47
N ALA A 390 -18.22 16.50 -1.62
CA ALA A 390 -19.11 16.37 -2.78
C ALA A 390 -20.13 15.24 -2.58
N LEU A 391 -19.70 14.06 -2.14
CA LEU A 391 -20.58 12.90 -1.96
C LEU A 391 -21.58 13.11 -0.81
N SER A 392 -21.20 13.84 0.25
CA SER A 392 -22.11 14.23 1.33
C SER A 392 -23.07 15.37 0.94
N GLY A 393 -22.90 15.98 -0.23
CA GLY A 393 -23.72 17.10 -0.70
C GLY A 393 -23.40 18.45 -0.05
N GLN A 394 -22.30 18.55 0.69
CA GLN A 394 -21.88 19.81 1.33
C GLN A 394 -21.38 20.83 0.30
N LYS A 395 -20.77 20.38 -0.79
CA LYS A 395 -20.28 21.21 -1.90
C LYS A 395 -20.63 20.56 -3.23
N SER A 396 -20.73 21.36 -4.29
CA SER A 396 -20.71 20.82 -5.64
C SER A 396 -19.33 20.21 -5.96
N PRO A 397 -19.21 19.27 -6.90
CA PRO A 397 -17.93 18.69 -7.31
C PRO A 397 -16.88 19.76 -7.67
N ARG A 398 -17.27 20.80 -8.40
CA ARG A 398 -16.40 21.90 -8.79
C ARG A 398 -15.91 22.72 -7.60
N GLU A 399 -16.80 23.10 -6.68
CA GLU A 399 -16.43 23.86 -5.47
C GLU A 399 -15.51 23.04 -4.55
N ALA A 400 -15.80 21.74 -4.40
CA ALA A 400 -14.98 20.84 -3.60
C ALA A 400 -13.54 20.72 -4.16
N LEU A 401 -13.41 20.53 -5.46
CA LEU A 401 -12.11 20.40 -6.12
C LEU A 401 -11.33 21.73 -6.19
N SER A 402 -12.02 22.87 -6.35
CA SER A 402 -11.37 24.19 -6.24
C SER A 402 -10.79 24.42 -4.83
N ALA A 403 -11.51 24.02 -3.78
CA ALA A 403 -11.00 24.07 -2.42
C ALA A 403 -9.80 23.12 -2.22
N ALA A 404 -9.86 21.92 -2.83
CA ALA A 404 -8.75 20.95 -2.78
C ALA A 404 -7.49 21.51 -3.47
N GLN A 405 -7.64 22.13 -4.64
CA GLN A 405 -6.51 22.77 -5.35
C GLN A 405 -5.85 23.85 -4.49
N ALA A 406 -6.64 24.68 -3.84
CA ALA A 406 -6.12 25.70 -2.94
C ALA A 406 -5.40 25.10 -1.73
N ALA A 407 -5.97 24.04 -1.12
CA ALA A 407 -5.37 23.35 0.01
C ALA A 407 -4.04 22.64 -0.37
N ALA A 408 -3.99 21.98 -1.52
CA ALA A 408 -2.77 21.31 -2.00
C ALA A 408 -1.64 22.30 -2.33
N ALA A 409 -1.95 23.54 -2.72
CA ALA A 409 -0.97 24.58 -3.06
C ALA A 409 -0.36 25.29 -1.84
N THR A 410 -0.96 25.22 -0.65
CA THR A 410 -0.39 25.83 0.55
C THR A 410 0.89 25.10 0.98
N ARG A 411 1.96 25.86 1.36
CA ARG A 411 3.25 25.32 1.82
C ARG A 411 3.15 24.72 3.22
#